data_78fe61838cf5524bf3a491d7647163a8
#
_entry.id   78fe61838cf5524bf3a491d7647163a8
#
_cell.length_a   1.000
_cell.length_b   1.000
_cell.length_c   1.000
_cell.angle_alpha   90.00
_cell.angle_beta   90.00
_cell.angle_gamma   90.00
#
_symmetry.space_group_name_H-M   'P 1'
#
loop_
_entity.id
_entity.type
_entity.pdbx_description
1 polymer ?
#
loop_
_entity_poly.entity_id
_entity_poly.type
_entity_poly.pdbx_seq_one_letter_code
_entity_poly.pdbx_strand_id
1 'polypeptide(L)'
;VCPVSIEHVPRILGMRQNQTMMEEAYPPEMANTFKSLERNFNPWGIGFDQRADWAEGLNLTMMSETKAEEIDVLMWVGCAGSFDSRNQKIARATAKLYQKAGVKFAILGSEEKCTGDLARRSGNEMLFQMLAGENVETLNNYKIKKIVTACPHCLNSIKNEYPQLGGEYEVFHHSQFIAKLVDEGRLPVGSNLKDTITYHDPCYLGRYNNEFEAPRSLLKKTTDTPLREMERHGRESFCCGAGGARMWMEETIGSRINETRTEEALQTGSSIVATGCPFCMTMVSDGIANKGKSDLMQAKDVSELVLEAVENT
;
A
#
# COMPACT_ATOMS: atom_id res chain seq x y z
N VAL A 1 17.52 -8.84 -7.17
CA VAL A 1 17.35 -9.44 -8.51
C VAL A 1 18.46 -10.49 -8.71
N CYS A 2 18.08 -11.71 -9.09
CA CYS A 2 19.04 -12.76 -9.34
C CYS A 2 19.72 -12.53 -10.71
N PRO A 3 21.07 -12.45 -10.80
CA PRO A 3 21.76 -12.17 -12.06
C PRO A 3 21.58 -13.26 -13.12
N VAL A 4 21.16 -14.46 -12.71
CA VAL A 4 20.87 -15.60 -13.59
C VAL A 4 19.37 -15.89 -13.70
N SER A 5 18.52 -14.94 -13.32
CA SER A 5 17.06 -14.97 -13.45
C SER A 5 16.36 -16.16 -12.77
N ILE A 6 16.92 -16.68 -11.68
CA ILE A 6 16.25 -17.72 -10.87
C ILE A 6 15.10 -17.08 -10.11
N GLU A 7 13.89 -17.63 -10.27
CA GLU A 7 12.73 -17.28 -9.46
C GLU A 7 12.85 -17.94 -8.07
N HIS A 8 13.42 -17.20 -7.12
CA HIS A 8 13.63 -17.67 -5.76
C HIS A 8 12.45 -17.43 -4.83
N VAL A 9 11.56 -16.47 -5.13
CA VAL A 9 10.45 -16.10 -4.23
C VAL A 9 9.47 -17.26 -4.00
N PRO A 10 8.98 -17.99 -5.01
CA PRO A 10 8.11 -19.15 -4.78
C PRO A 10 8.78 -20.24 -3.93
N ARG A 11 10.08 -20.46 -4.11
CA ARG A 11 10.84 -21.43 -3.30
C ARG A 11 10.95 -21.00 -1.83
N ILE A 12 11.23 -19.71 -1.58
CA ILE A 12 11.25 -19.16 -0.21
C ILE A 12 9.88 -19.28 0.43
N LEU A 13 8.81 -18.99 -0.30
CA LEU A 13 7.43 -19.16 0.20
C LEU A 13 7.13 -20.61 0.55
N GLY A 14 7.51 -21.57 -0.30
CA GLY A 14 7.35 -23.00 -0.01
C GLY A 14 8.10 -23.45 1.25
N MET A 15 9.33 -22.97 1.43
CA MET A 15 10.10 -23.24 2.66
C MET A 15 9.41 -22.64 3.90
N ARG A 16 8.92 -21.41 3.82
CA ARG A 16 8.18 -20.76 4.91
C ARG A 16 6.86 -21.48 5.23
N GLN A 17 6.16 -21.95 4.22
CA GLN A 17 4.94 -22.75 4.41
C GLN A 17 5.24 -24.03 5.18
N ASN A 18 6.31 -24.76 4.83
CA ASN A 18 6.72 -25.93 5.58
C ASN A 18 7.04 -25.57 7.04
N GLN A 19 7.90 -24.56 7.25
CA GLN A 19 8.28 -24.11 8.59
C GLN A 19 7.08 -23.68 9.43
N THR A 20 6.18 -22.89 8.86
CA THR A 20 5.04 -22.33 9.59
C THR A 20 3.94 -23.34 9.85
N MET A 21 3.58 -24.15 8.82
CA MET A 21 2.40 -25.03 8.88
C MET A 21 2.71 -26.44 9.37
N MET A 22 3.93 -26.95 9.14
CA MET A 22 4.31 -28.33 9.49
C MET A 22 5.20 -28.39 10.73
N GLU A 23 6.10 -27.41 10.91
CA GLU A 23 7.08 -27.40 11.99
C GLU A 23 6.73 -26.42 13.11
N GLU A 24 5.73 -25.54 12.91
CA GLU A 24 5.38 -24.44 13.81
C GLU A 24 6.58 -23.55 14.16
N ALA A 25 7.58 -23.50 13.26
CA ALA A 25 8.85 -22.80 13.43
C ALA A 25 8.78 -21.41 12.75
N TYR A 26 8.30 -20.41 13.48
CA TYR A 26 8.27 -19.02 13.08
C TYR A 26 8.64 -18.10 14.25
N PRO A 27 9.09 -16.84 13.99
CA PRO A 27 9.44 -15.91 15.04
C PRO A 27 8.26 -15.66 16.01
N PRO A 28 8.54 -15.53 17.32
CA PRO A 28 7.48 -15.35 18.35
C PRO A 28 6.52 -14.18 18.07
N GLU A 29 7.03 -13.11 17.46
CA GLU A 29 6.24 -11.92 17.09
C GLU A 29 5.14 -12.27 16.08
N MET A 30 5.41 -13.25 15.21
CA MET A 30 4.44 -13.72 14.21
C MET A 30 3.27 -14.47 14.84
N ALA A 31 3.46 -15.14 15.99
CA ALA A 31 2.36 -15.81 16.69
C ALA A 31 1.26 -14.83 17.09
N ASN A 32 1.65 -13.66 17.62
CA ASN A 32 0.70 -12.61 18.00
C ASN A 32 0.03 -12.01 16.76
N THR A 33 0.79 -11.81 15.69
CA THR A 33 0.27 -11.27 14.44
C THR A 33 -0.74 -12.22 13.80
N PHE A 34 -0.50 -13.53 13.80
CA PHE A 34 -1.47 -14.53 13.32
C PHE A 34 -2.77 -14.52 14.14
N LYS A 35 -2.66 -14.51 15.50
CA LYS A 35 -3.83 -14.38 16.37
C LYS A 35 -4.64 -13.12 16.11
N SER A 36 -3.95 -12.00 15.85
CA SER A 36 -4.61 -10.74 15.52
C SER A 36 -5.33 -10.80 14.20
N LEU A 37 -4.74 -11.43 13.18
CA LEU A 37 -5.37 -11.65 11.88
C LEU A 37 -6.59 -12.58 11.98
N GLU A 38 -6.51 -13.65 12.77
CA GLU A 38 -7.61 -14.60 12.96
C GLU A 38 -8.81 -13.99 13.70
N ARG A 39 -8.55 -13.15 14.71
CA ARG A 39 -9.60 -12.63 15.60
C ARG A 39 -10.14 -11.28 15.18
N ASN A 40 -9.26 -10.41 14.70
CA ASN A 40 -9.56 -9.00 14.43
C ASN A 40 -9.46 -8.65 12.95
N PHE A 41 -9.08 -9.61 12.10
CA PHE A 41 -8.94 -9.43 10.66
C PHE A 41 -7.94 -8.33 10.26
N ASN A 42 -7.01 -8.00 11.15
CA ASN A 42 -5.91 -7.06 10.92
C ASN A 42 -4.71 -7.38 11.81
N PRO A 43 -3.49 -7.03 11.39
CA PRO A 43 -2.28 -7.40 12.12
C PRO A 43 -2.03 -6.57 13.40
N TRP A 44 -2.73 -5.44 13.59
CA TRP A 44 -2.63 -4.62 14.80
C TRP A 44 -3.46 -5.16 15.96
N GLY A 45 -4.40 -6.07 15.72
CA GLY A 45 -5.29 -6.59 16.76
C GLY A 45 -6.33 -5.58 17.26
N ILE A 46 -6.57 -4.51 16.50
CA ILE A 46 -7.61 -3.50 16.79
C ILE A 46 -8.97 -4.07 16.37
N GLY A 47 -10.03 -3.72 17.10
CA GLY A 47 -11.39 -4.17 16.79
C GLY A 47 -11.78 -3.84 15.34
N PHE A 48 -12.37 -4.80 14.64
CA PHE A 48 -12.75 -4.63 13.23
C PHE A 48 -13.87 -3.59 13.05
N ASP A 49 -14.65 -3.34 14.09
CA ASP A 49 -15.68 -2.28 14.16
C ASP A 49 -15.09 -0.88 13.99
N GLN A 50 -13.83 -0.67 14.40
CA GLN A 50 -13.12 0.61 14.27
C GLN A 50 -12.51 0.83 12.88
N ARG A 51 -12.72 -0.09 11.95
CA ARG A 51 -12.05 -0.06 10.63
C ARG A 51 -12.41 1.16 9.77
N ALA A 52 -13.53 1.81 10.03
CA ALA A 52 -13.98 2.99 9.32
C ALA A 52 -13.72 4.32 10.07
N ASP A 53 -13.16 4.31 11.29
CA ASP A 53 -12.96 5.52 12.12
C ASP A 53 -12.08 6.58 11.42
N TRP A 54 -11.14 6.15 10.58
CA TRP A 54 -10.32 7.05 9.77
C TRP A 54 -11.14 7.98 8.85
N ALA A 55 -12.36 7.56 8.49
CA ALA A 55 -13.25 8.26 7.57
C ALA A 55 -14.14 9.29 8.27
N GLU A 56 -14.05 9.44 9.58
CA GLU A 56 -14.85 10.40 10.34
C GLU A 56 -14.74 11.81 9.72
N GLY A 57 -15.90 12.44 9.50
CA GLY A 57 -16.03 13.78 8.90
C GLY A 57 -15.86 13.83 7.37
N LEU A 58 -15.64 12.72 6.68
CA LEU A 58 -15.53 12.68 5.20
C LEU A 58 -16.87 12.35 4.51
N ASN A 59 -17.90 11.91 5.24
CA ASN A 59 -19.21 11.54 4.70
C ASN A 59 -19.10 10.54 3.53
N LEU A 60 -18.35 9.46 3.73
CA LEU A 60 -18.15 8.42 2.72
C LEU A 60 -19.36 7.46 2.70
N THR A 61 -19.71 6.99 1.50
CA THR A 61 -20.74 5.97 1.31
C THR A 61 -20.21 4.59 1.73
N MET A 62 -20.96 3.88 2.57
CA MET A 62 -20.70 2.46 2.87
C MET A 62 -21.29 1.59 1.79
N MET A 63 -20.61 0.48 1.44
CA MET A 63 -21.12 -0.45 0.42
C MET A 63 -22.47 -1.08 0.83
N SER A 64 -22.70 -1.25 2.12
CA SER A 64 -23.99 -1.71 2.68
C SER A 64 -25.16 -0.74 2.44
N GLU A 65 -24.91 0.53 2.09
CA GLU A 65 -25.90 1.58 1.88
C GLU A 65 -26.18 1.85 0.39
N THR A 66 -25.44 1.19 -0.53
CA THR A 66 -25.53 1.44 -1.97
C THR A 66 -25.40 0.12 -2.75
N LYS A 67 -25.40 0.22 -4.08
CA LYS A 67 -25.23 -0.92 -4.99
C LYS A 67 -24.02 -0.71 -5.88
N ALA A 68 -23.45 -1.81 -6.36
CA ALA A 68 -22.27 -1.75 -7.24
C ALA A 68 -22.52 -0.96 -8.53
N GLU A 69 -23.75 -0.94 -9.04
CA GLU A 69 -24.12 -0.19 -10.25
C GLU A 69 -24.17 1.34 -10.02
N GLU A 70 -24.21 1.79 -8.78
CA GLU A 70 -24.30 3.21 -8.39
C GLU A 70 -22.94 3.84 -8.14
N ILE A 71 -21.86 3.03 -8.09
CA ILE A 71 -20.49 3.48 -7.87
C ILE A 71 -19.59 3.24 -9.08
N ASP A 72 -18.61 4.11 -9.27
CA ASP A 72 -17.58 3.95 -10.30
C ASP A 72 -16.51 2.91 -9.86
N VAL A 73 -16.24 2.85 -8.54
CA VAL A 73 -15.17 2.02 -7.97
C VAL A 73 -15.37 1.79 -6.47
N LEU A 74 -14.99 0.61 -5.99
CA LEU A 74 -14.83 0.35 -4.56
C LEU A 74 -13.43 0.82 -4.12
N MET A 75 -13.35 1.66 -3.09
CA MET A 75 -12.09 2.01 -2.45
C MET A 75 -11.75 0.97 -1.38
N TRP A 76 -10.77 0.13 -1.67
CA TRP A 76 -10.19 -0.81 -0.73
C TRP A 76 -9.14 -0.09 0.12
N VAL A 77 -9.45 0.13 1.39
CA VAL A 77 -8.63 0.95 2.30
C VAL A 77 -7.37 0.22 2.75
N GLY A 78 -7.50 -1.04 3.05
CA GLY A 78 -6.43 -1.87 3.61
C GLY A 78 -6.21 -1.61 5.11
N CYS A 79 -5.57 -2.56 5.79
CA CYS A 79 -5.38 -2.48 7.24
C CYS A 79 -4.55 -1.26 7.67
N ALA A 80 -3.49 -0.92 6.94
CA ALA A 80 -2.66 0.23 7.26
C ALA A 80 -3.42 1.56 7.15
N GLY A 81 -4.19 1.75 6.08
CA GLY A 81 -5.03 2.94 5.90
C GLY A 81 -6.15 3.06 6.93
N SER A 82 -6.58 1.93 7.51
CA SER A 82 -7.63 1.91 8.54
C SER A 82 -7.10 2.16 9.94
N PHE A 83 -5.93 1.60 10.30
CA PHE A 83 -5.51 1.52 11.71
C PHE A 83 -4.21 2.23 12.06
N ASP A 84 -3.36 2.54 11.08
CA ASP A 84 -2.13 3.28 11.32
C ASP A 84 -2.33 4.79 11.13
N SER A 85 -2.06 5.58 12.16
CA SER A 85 -2.36 7.02 12.18
C SER A 85 -1.64 7.82 11.09
N ARG A 86 -0.43 7.39 10.67
CA ARG A 86 0.30 8.01 9.56
C ARG A 86 -0.36 7.66 8.22
N ASN A 87 -0.74 6.41 8.05
CA ASN A 87 -1.32 5.90 6.82
C ASN A 87 -2.81 6.28 6.66
N GLN A 88 -3.53 6.57 7.74
CA GLN A 88 -4.86 7.18 7.69
C GLN A 88 -4.86 8.51 6.91
N LYS A 89 -3.77 9.29 6.98
CA LYS A 89 -3.64 10.52 6.18
C LYS A 89 -3.64 10.23 4.69
N ILE A 90 -3.02 9.12 4.26
CA ILE A 90 -3.02 8.66 2.86
C ILE A 90 -4.44 8.29 2.42
N ALA A 91 -5.15 7.51 3.23
CA ALA A 91 -6.53 7.13 2.96
C ALA A 91 -7.44 8.36 2.83
N ARG A 92 -7.31 9.33 3.74
CA ARG A 92 -8.05 10.60 3.70
C ARG A 92 -7.70 11.45 2.48
N ALA A 93 -6.41 11.56 2.13
CA ALA A 93 -5.97 12.29 0.94
C ALA A 93 -6.55 11.67 -0.34
N THR A 94 -6.50 10.35 -0.45
CA THR A 94 -7.05 9.61 -1.58
C THR A 94 -8.57 9.81 -1.70
N ALA A 95 -9.31 9.68 -0.59
CA ALA A 95 -10.76 9.90 -0.57
C ALA A 95 -11.13 11.34 -0.97
N LYS A 96 -10.41 12.35 -0.46
CA LYS A 96 -10.62 13.75 -0.85
C LYS A 96 -10.37 14.00 -2.33
N LEU A 97 -9.33 13.40 -2.90
CA LEU A 97 -9.05 13.51 -4.34
C LEU A 97 -10.20 12.92 -5.16
N TYR A 98 -10.73 11.77 -4.76
CA TYR A 98 -11.89 11.17 -5.45
C TYR A 98 -13.14 12.02 -5.35
N GLN A 99 -13.42 12.60 -4.16
CA GLN A 99 -14.52 13.54 -3.98
C GLN A 99 -14.36 14.79 -4.86
N LYS A 100 -13.16 15.39 -4.88
CA LYS A 100 -12.85 16.55 -5.74
C LYS A 100 -13.01 16.24 -7.23
N ALA A 101 -12.68 15.02 -7.65
CA ALA A 101 -12.84 14.55 -9.02
C ALA A 101 -14.27 14.11 -9.36
N GLY A 102 -15.23 14.19 -8.43
CA GLY A 102 -16.61 13.73 -8.64
C GLY A 102 -16.73 12.23 -8.88
N VAL A 103 -15.81 11.42 -8.34
CA VAL A 103 -15.88 9.95 -8.40
C VAL A 103 -16.94 9.44 -7.42
N LYS A 104 -17.84 8.60 -7.89
CA LYS A 104 -18.76 7.86 -7.02
C LYS A 104 -18.06 6.62 -6.51
N PHE A 105 -17.72 6.58 -5.23
CA PHE A 105 -17.06 5.43 -4.62
C PHE A 105 -17.67 5.09 -3.27
N ALA A 106 -17.49 3.86 -2.86
CA ALA A 106 -17.87 3.36 -1.55
C ALA A 106 -16.70 2.64 -0.88
N ILE A 107 -16.79 2.44 0.43
CA ILE A 107 -15.89 1.61 1.23
C ILE A 107 -16.67 0.47 1.88
N LEU A 108 -16.00 -0.64 2.21
CA LEU A 108 -16.63 -1.76 2.91
C LEU A 108 -16.78 -1.52 4.42
N GLY A 109 -15.99 -0.59 4.98
CA GLY A 109 -15.99 -0.37 6.43
C GLY A 109 -15.59 -1.64 7.20
N SER A 110 -16.36 -2.03 8.19
CA SER A 110 -16.10 -3.22 9.02
C SER A 110 -16.17 -4.56 8.28
N GLU A 111 -16.77 -4.60 7.09
CA GLU A 111 -16.82 -5.82 6.27
C GLU A 111 -15.52 -6.08 5.52
N GLU A 112 -14.62 -5.07 5.38
CA GLU A 112 -13.29 -5.26 4.81
C GLU A 112 -12.38 -6.00 5.79
N LYS A 113 -11.72 -7.06 5.35
CA LYS A 113 -10.73 -7.81 6.13
C LYS A 113 -9.33 -7.66 5.52
N CYS A 114 -8.29 -8.00 6.27
CA CYS A 114 -6.95 -8.09 5.70
C CYS A 114 -6.97 -8.98 4.45
N THR A 115 -6.27 -8.58 3.39
CA THR A 115 -6.18 -9.38 2.16
C THR A 115 -5.50 -10.74 2.35
N GLY A 116 -4.87 -10.96 3.51
CA GLY A 116 -4.11 -12.18 3.78
C GLY A 116 -2.67 -12.15 3.25
N ASP A 117 -2.23 -11.10 2.56
CA ASP A 117 -0.85 -11.01 2.03
C ASP A 117 0.20 -11.34 3.09
N LEU A 118 0.08 -10.75 4.27
CA LEU A 118 1.01 -10.99 5.38
C LEU A 118 1.05 -12.48 5.79
N ALA A 119 -0.11 -13.13 5.93
CA ALA A 119 -0.20 -14.54 6.29
C ALA A 119 0.47 -15.40 5.21
N ARG A 120 0.18 -15.16 3.93
CA ARG A 120 0.77 -15.89 2.81
C ARG A 120 2.28 -15.72 2.75
N ARG A 121 2.79 -14.48 2.89
CA ARG A 121 4.23 -14.18 2.82
C ARG A 121 5.02 -14.75 4.02
N SER A 122 4.38 -14.94 5.15
CA SER A 122 4.97 -15.60 6.32
C SER A 122 4.80 -17.12 6.35
N GLY A 123 4.11 -17.71 5.35
CA GLY A 123 3.94 -19.15 5.19
C GLY A 123 2.65 -19.71 5.80
N ASN A 124 1.76 -18.89 6.36
CA ASN A 124 0.47 -19.36 6.87
C ASN A 124 -0.59 -19.32 5.75
N GLU A 125 -0.54 -20.32 4.88
CA GLU A 125 -1.43 -20.42 3.72
C GLU A 125 -2.89 -20.64 4.13
N MET A 126 -3.16 -21.40 5.22
CA MET A 126 -4.52 -21.62 5.71
C MET A 126 -5.18 -20.30 6.12
N LEU A 127 -4.46 -19.48 6.88
CA LEU A 127 -4.95 -18.17 7.31
C LEU A 127 -5.15 -17.22 6.11
N PHE A 128 -4.26 -17.28 5.11
CA PHE A 128 -4.46 -16.54 3.87
C PHE A 128 -5.75 -16.94 3.18
N GLN A 129 -5.98 -18.24 2.99
CA GLN A 129 -7.18 -18.75 2.28
C GLN A 129 -8.47 -18.40 3.03
N MET A 130 -8.44 -18.44 4.36
CA MET A 130 -9.58 -18.02 5.18
C MET A 130 -9.91 -16.54 4.94
N LEU A 131 -8.94 -15.65 5.13
CA LEU A 131 -9.15 -14.20 4.98
C LEU A 131 -9.52 -13.80 3.55
N ALA A 132 -8.84 -14.39 2.57
CA ALA A 132 -9.07 -14.12 1.16
C ALA A 132 -10.44 -14.67 0.71
N GLY A 133 -10.83 -15.87 1.16
CA GLY A 133 -12.13 -16.46 0.87
C GLY A 133 -13.29 -15.61 1.36
N GLU A 134 -13.21 -15.11 2.61
CA GLU A 134 -14.25 -14.25 3.18
C GLU A 134 -14.33 -12.90 2.44
N ASN A 135 -13.19 -12.31 2.04
CA ASN A 135 -13.19 -11.10 1.22
C ASN A 135 -13.78 -11.34 -0.18
N VAL A 136 -13.43 -12.46 -0.82
CA VAL A 136 -13.99 -12.84 -2.14
C VAL A 136 -15.50 -13.04 -2.05
N GLU A 137 -15.99 -13.70 -1.01
CA GLU A 137 -17.43 -13.87 -0.79
C GLU A 137 -18.12 -12.49 -0.64
N THR A 138 -17.59 -11.60 0.20
CA THR A 138 -18.13 -10.25 0.40
C THR A 138 -18.16 -9.45 -0.91
N LEU A 139 -17.05 -9.42 -1.63
CA LEU A 139 -16.94 -8.70 -2.91
C LEU A 139 -17.88 -9.26 -3.98
N ASN A 140 -18.03 -10.57 -4.06
CA ASN A 140 -18.92 -11.24 -5.01
C ASN A 140 -20.40 -11.04 -4.66
N ASN A 141 -20.77 -11.04 -3.37
CA ASN A 141 -22.12 -10.75 -2.90
C ASN A 141 -22.55 -9.34 -3.29
N TYR A 142 -21.66 -8.36 -3.16
CA TYR A 142 -21.87 -6.99 -3.64
C TYR A 142 -21.72 -6.83 -5.17
N LYS A 143 -21.31 -7.87 -5.90
CA LYS A 143 -21.06 -7.85 -7.36
C LYS A 143 -20.02 -6.79 -7.76
N ILE A 144 -19.02 -6.56 -6.92
CA ILE A 144 -17.94 -5.60 -7.20
C ILE A 144 -17.17 -6.05 -8.43
N LYS A 145 -16.87 -5.11 -9.33
CA LYS A 145 -16.08 -5.36 -10.54
C LYS A 145 -14.77 -4.58 -10.56
N LYS A 146 -14.77 -3.39 -9.94
CA LYS A 146 -13.64 -2.47 -10.00
C LYS A 146 -13.23 -2.02 -8.59
N ILE A 147 -11.95 -2.16 -8.31
CA ILE A 147 -11.36 -1.86 -6.98
C ILE A 147 -10.16 -0.94 -7.17
N VAL A 148 -10.00 0.02 -6.26
CA VAL A 148 -8.81 0.86 -6.16
C VAL A 148 -8.24 0.78 -4.76
N THR A 149 -6.91 0.67 -4.63
CA THR A 149 -6.24 0.60 -3.34
C THR A 149 -4.92 1.38 -3.34
N ALA A 150 -4.56 1.96 -2.20
CA ALA A 150 -3.26 2.61 -2.00
C ALA A 150 -2.14 1.64 -1.64
N CYS A 151 -2.47 0.38 -1.33
CA CYS A 151 -1.49 -0.62 -0.91
C CYS A 151 -1.15 -1.58 -2.06
N PRO A 152 0.11 -1.59 -2.56
CA PRO A 152 0.53 -2.53 -3.59
C PRO A 152 0.46 -4.01 -3.19
N HIS A 153 0.54 -4.31 -1.89
CA HIS A 153 0.33 -5.67 -1.38
C HIS A 153 -1.14 -6.09 -1.54
N CYS A 154 -2.08 -5.21 -1.17
CA CYS A 154 -3.51 -5.44 -1.40
C CYS A 154 -3.82 -5.55 -2.90
N LEU A 155 -3.26 -4.64 -3.72
CA LEU A 155 -3.36 -4.72 -5.18
C LEU A 155 -2.95 -6.10 -5.68
N ASN A 156 -1.77 -6.58 -5.27
CA ASN A 156 -1.23 -7.86 -5.72
C ASN A 156 -2.11 -9.04 -5.31
N SER A 157 -2.53 -9.09 -4.05
CA SER A 157 -3.38 -10.18 -3.56
C SER A 157 -4.73 -10.21 -4.26
N ILE A 158 -5.41 -9.06 -4.35
CA ILE A 158 -6.74 -8.99 -4.97
C ILE A 158 -6.66 -9.28 -6.47
N LYS A 159 -5.68 -8.69 -7.18
CA LYS A 159 -5.56 -8.83 -8.63
C LYS A 159 -5.03 -10.19 -9.07
N ASN A 160 -3.99 -10.70 -8.41
CA ASN A 160 -3.20 -11.82 -8.92
C ASN A 160 -3.43 -13.12 -8.13
N GLU A 161 -3.95 -13.05 -6.91
CA GLU A 161 -4.08 -14.22 -6.05
C GLU A 161 -5.54 -14.61 -5.75
N TYR A 162 -6.46 -13.65 -5.63
CA TYR A 162 -7.89 -13.92 -5.43
C TYR A 162 -8.57 -14.67 -6.59
N PRO A 163 -8.11 -14.60 -7.85
CA PRO A 163 -8.65 -15.45 -8.92
C PRO A 163 -8.60 -16.95 -8.62
N GLN A 164 -7.62 -17.40 -7.82
CA GLN A 164 -7.53 -18.80 -7.36
C GLN A 164 -8.72 -19.22 -6.46
N LEU A 165 -9.42 -18.24 -5.89
CA LEU A 165 -10.56 -18.42 -4.98
C LEU A 165 -11.88 -17.93 -5.61
N GLY A 166 -11.89 -17.66 -6.92
CA GLY A 166 -13.08 -17.21 -7.64
C GLY A 166 -13.35 -15.69 -7.54
N GLY A 167 -12.35 -14.89 -7.15
CA GLY A 167 -12.44 -13.44 -7.10
C GLY A 167 -11.77 -12.78 -8.30
N GLU A 168 -12.53 -12.37 -9.30
CA GLU A 168 -12.02 -11.71 -10.51
C GLU A 168 -12.48 -10.27 -10.56
N TYR A 169 -11.53 -9.32 -10.39
CA TYR A 169 -11.79 -7.89 -10.31
C TYR A 169 -10.79 -7.09 -11.16
N GLU A 170 -11.23 -5.96 -11.70
CA GLU A 170 -10.35 -4.95 -12.27
C GLU A 170 -9.76 -4.13 -11.10
N VAL A 171 -8.46 -4.26 -10.84
CA VAL A 171 -7.82 -3.65 -9.67
C VAL A 171 -6.78 -2.64 -10.10
N PHE A 172 -6.89 -1.42 -9.56
CA PHE A 172 -5.97 -0.32 -9.78
C PHE A 172 -5.22 0.05 -8.50
N HIS A 173 -3.99 0.46 -8.67
CA HIS A 173 -3.31 1.23 -7.64
C HIS A 173 -3.86 2.67 -7.63
N HIS A 174 -3.92 3.30 -6.46
CA HIS A 174 -4.47 4.67 -6.35
C HIS A 174 -3.74 5.66 -7.28
N SER A 175 -2.41 5.53 -7.46
CA SER A 175 -1.67 6.40 -8.38
C SER A 175 -2.10 6.24 -9.83
N GLN A 176 -2.41 5.02 -10.29
CA GLN A 176 -2.93 4.78 -11.64
C GLN A 176 -4.30 5.44 -11.82
N PHE A 177 -5.17 5.28 -10.83
CA PHE A 177 -6.52 5.84 -10.89
C PHE A 177 -6.50 7.36 -10.80
N ILE A 178 -5.69 7.95 -9.92
CA ILE A 178 -5.50 9.40 -9.83
C ILE A 178 -4.90 9.97 -11.13
N ALA A 179 -3.87 9.31 -11.71
CA ALA A 179 -3.28 9.74 -12.98
C ALA A 179 -4.33 9.79 -14.10
N LYS A 180 -5.20 8.78 -14.19
CA LYS A 180 -6.32 8.76 -15.12
C LYS A 180 -7.27 9.95 -14.89
N LEU A 181 -7.63 10.26 -13.65
CA LEU A 181 -8.51 11.41 -13.33
C LEU A 181 -7.87 12.75 -13.71
N VAL A 182 -6.56 12.88 -13.55
CA VAL A 182 -5.79 14.06 -13.98
C VAL A 182 -5.77 14.17 -15.49
N ASP A 183 -5.51 13.08 -16.20
CA ASP A 183 -5.47 13.05 -17.67
C ASP A 183 -6.85 13.31 -18.31
N GLU A 184 -7.93 12.92 -17.64
CA GLU A 184 -9.32 13.23 -18.02
C GLU A 184 -9.73 14.67 -17.66
N GLY A 185 -8.84 15.47 -17.04
CA GLY A 185 -9.14 16.85 -16.63
C GLY A 185 -10.07 16.97 -15.42
N ARG A 186 -10.36 15.88 -14.71
CA ARG A 186 -11.22 15.85 -13.52
C ARG A 186 -10.53 16.32 -12.24
N LEU A 187 -9.19 16.35 -12.24
CA LEU A 187 -8.35 16.87 -11.16
C LEU A 187 -7.36 17.88 -11.76
N PRO A 188 -7.58 19.19 -11.58
CA PRO A 188 -6.61 20.20 -11.98
C PRO A 188 -5.43 20.18 -11.00
N VAL A 189 -4.27 19.71 -11.45
CA VAL A 189 -3.03 19.66 -10.66
C VAL A 189 -2.10 20.74 -11.16
N GLY A 190 -1.73 21.68 -10.28
CA GLY A 190 -0.74 22.71 -10.58
C GLY A 190 0.66 22.29 -10.19
N SER A 191 1.69 22.75 -10.93
CA SER A 191 3.10 22.56 -10.58
C SER A 191 3.56 23.61 -9.54
N ASN A 192 2.92 23.63 -8.39
CA ASN A 192 3.05 24.67 -7.39
C ASN A 192 3.85 24.27 -6.13
N LEU A 193 4.23 23.01 -5.99
CA LEU A 193 5.09 22.55 -4.90
C LEU A 193 6.54 22.99 -5.14
N LYS A 194 7.19 23.50 -4.10
CA LYS A 194 8.58 24.00 -4.14
C LYS A 194 9.60 22.96 -3.67
N ASP A 195 9.12 21.86 -3.14
CA ASP A 195 9.95 20.81 -2.60
C ASP A 195 10.74 20.07 -3.68
N THR A 196 11.94 19.62 -3.32
CA THR A 196 12.70 18.67 -4.12
C THR A 196 12.30 17.26 -3.76
N ILE A 197 11.92 16.47 -4.74
CA ILE A 197 11.29 15.14 -4.52
C ILE A 197 12.19 14.04 -5.08
N THR A 198 12.41 12.99 -4.28
CA THR A 198 12.86 11.67 -4.75
C THR A 198 11.74 10.66 -4.61
N TYR A 199 11.80 9.55 -5.36
CA TYR A 199 10.74 8.54 -5.34
C TYR A 199 11.28 7.17 -4.95
N HIS A 200 10.66 6.54 -3.96
CA HIS A 200 10.89 5.15 -3.62
C HIS A 200 9.89 4.26 -4.35
N ASP A 201 10.38 3.41 -5.26
CA ASP A 201 9.56 2.43 -5.97
C ASP A 201 9.16 1.26 -5.06
N PRO A 202 7.87 1.09 -4.73
CA PRO A 202 7.42 -0.08 -3.99
C PRO A 202 7.57 -1.35 -4.83
N CYS A 203 8.19 -2.39 -4.25
CA CYS A 203 8.51 -3.61 -4.99
C CYS A 203 7.27 -4.32 -5.55
N TYR A 204 6.15 -4.35 -4.80
CA TYR A 204 4.90 -4.96 -5.25
C TYR A 204 4.16 -4.13 -6.32
N LEU A 205 4.37 -2.82 -6.36
CA LEU A 205 3.84 -1.98 -7.44
C LEU A 205 4.67 -2.15 -8.71
N GLY A 206 5.99 -1.93 -8.61
CA GLY A 206 6.90 -1.97 -9.75
C GLY A 206 7.20 -3.38 -10.21
N ARG A 207 7.95 -4.16 -9.45
CA ARG A 207 8.46 -5.47 -9.91
C ARG A 207 7.36 -6.52 -10.10
N TYR A 208 6.33 -6.55 -9.24
CA TYR A 208 5.26 -7.54 -9.34
C TYR A 208 4.12 -7.12 -10.28
N ASN A 209 3.80 -5.82 -10.34
CA ASN A 209 2.67 -5.33 -11.13
C ASN A 209 3.09 -4.41 -12.30
N ASN A 210 4.41 -4.25 -12.53
CA ASN A 210 5.00 -3.51 -13.65
C ASN A 210 4.52 -2.04 -13.76
N GLU A 211 4.19 -1.41 -12.62
CA GLU A 211 3.76 -0.02 -12.59
C GLU A 211 4.88 0.87 -12.04
N PHE A 212 5.44 1.69 -12.90
CA PHE A 212 6.52 2.63 -12.59
C PHE A 212 6.17 4.07 -13.00
N GLU A 213 5.27 4.23 -13.99
CA GLU A 213 5.05 5.49 -14.68
C GLU A 213 3.99 6.36 -14.00
N ALA A 214 2.88 5.79 -13.56
CA ALA A 214 1.79 6.57 -12.98
C ALA A 214 2.23 7.42 -11.77
N PRO A 215 2.98 6.89 -10.79
CA PRO A 215 3.49 7.70 -9.69
C PRO A 215 4.39 8.84 -10.17
N ARG A 216 5.31 8.56 -11.10
CA ARG A 216 6.25 9.55 -11.63
C ARG A 216 5.55 10.63 -12.45
N SER A 217 4.57 10.25 -13.25
CA SER A 217 3.75 11.19 -14.02
C SER A 217 3.03 12.17 -13.09
N LEU A 218 2.43 11.68 -12.02
CA LEU A 218 1.78 12.51 -11.01
C LEU A 218 2.78 13.46 -10.35
N LEU A 219 3.90 12.95 -9.83
CA LEU A 219 4.90 13.78 -9.17
C LEU A 219 5.45 14.89 -10.07
N LYS A 220 5.69 14.60 -11.34
CA LYS A 220 6.12 15.61 -12.35
C LYS A 220 5.08 16.70 -12.58
N LYS A 221 3.81 16.44 -12.34
CA LYS A 221 2.72 17.42 -12.49
C LYS A 221 2.55 18.30 -11.26
N THR A 222 3.05 17.88 -10.09
CA THR A 222 2.90 18.63 -8.83
C THR A 222 3.98 19.70 -8.62
N THR A 223 5.11 19.61 -9.32
CA THR A 223 6.25 20.51 -9.15
C THR A 223 7.01 20.75 -10.45
N ASP A 224 7.55 21.94 -10.64
CA ASP A 224 8.49 22.27 -11.75
C ASP A 224 9.91 21.76 -11.47
N THR A 225 10.21 21.34 -10.22
CA THR A 225 11.52 20.81 -9.86
C THR A 225 11.65 19.38 -10.42
N PRO A 226 12.72 19.05 -11.18
CA PRO A 226 12.92 17.70 -11.67
C PRO A 226 12.99 16.66 -10.55
N LEU A 227 12.32 15.52 -10.75
CA LEU A 227 12.40 14.39 -9.84
C LEU A 227 13.86 13.89 -9.75
N ARG A 228 14.37 13.74 -8.53
CA ARG A 228 15.71 13.24 -8.26
C ARG A 228 15.66 11.75 -7.99
N GLU A 229 16.06 10.93 -8.96
CA GLU A 229 16.08 9.48 -8.77
C GLU A 229 17.19 9.05 -7.81
N MET A 230 16.91 8.04 -6.99
CA MET A 230 17.95 7.36 -6.21
C MET A 230 18.81 6.51 -7.13
N GLU A 231 20.02 6.15 -6.72
CA GLU A 231 20.91 5.29 -7.52
C GLU A 231 20.21 4.00 -7.93
N ARG A 232 19.59 3.30 -6.97
CA ARG A 232 18.78 2.11 -7.23
C ARG A 232 17.30 2.48 -7.31
N HIS A 233 16.75 2.62 -8.51
CA HIS A 233 15.36 3.00 -8.77
C HIS A 233 14.71 2.08 -9.81
N GLY A 234 13.42 2.24 -10.05
CA GLY A 234 12.66 1.44 -11.01
C GLY A 234 12.74 -0.05 -10.69
N ARG A 235 13.08 -0.86 -11.68
CA ARG A 235 13.20 -2.33 -11.52
C ARG A 235 14.32 -2.73 -10.55
N GLU A 236 15.35 -1.93 -10.41
CA GLU A 236 16.50 -2.17 -9.52
C GLU A 236 16.34 -1.53 -8.15
N SER A 237 15.20 -0.92 -7.87
CA SER A 237 14.92 -0.27 -6.60
C SER A 237 15.26 -1.17 -5.41
N PHE A 238 15.95 -0.60 -4.42
CA PHE A 238 16.24 -1.30 -3.17
C PHE A 238 14.98 -1.41 -2.30
N CYS A 239 14.87 -2.47 -1.50
CA CYS A 239 13.70 -2.74 -0.66
C CYS A 239 13.59 -1.72 0.49
N CYS A 240 12.36 -1.38 0.89
CA CYS A 240 12.11 -0.61 2.11
C CYS A 240 12.28 -1.44 3.41
N GLY A 241 12.34 -2.77 3.30
CA GLY A 241 12.45 -3.66 4.45
C GLY A 241 11.15 -4.28 4.97
N ALA A 242 9.97 -3.80 4.55
CA ALA A 242 8.69 -4.29 5.06
C ALA A 242 8.25 -5.65 4.50
N GLY A 243 8.61 -5.92 3.23
CA GLY A 243 8.11 -7.06 2.47
C GLY A 243 8.41 -8.42 3.07
N GLY A 244 7.63 -9.44 2.68
CA GLY A 244 7.80 -10.79 3.21
C GLY A 244 7.46 -10.91 4.69
N ALA A 245 6.53 -10.11 5.19
CA ALA A 245 6.16 -10.02 6.62
C ALA A 245 7.26 -9.48 7.55
N ARG A 246 8.39 -8.97 7.01
CA ARG A 246 9.53 -8.52 7.82
C ARG A 246 9.21 -7.32 8.71
N MET A 247 8.26 -6.48 8.32
CA MET A 247 7.78 -5.36 9.17
C MET A 247 7.31 -5.82 10.55
N TRP A 248 6.88 -7.07 10.68
CA TRP A 248 6.34 -7.65 11.92
C TRP A 248 7.35 -8.54 12.65
N MET A 249 8.61 -8.48 12.26
CA MET A 249 9.71 -9.27 12.83
C MET A 249 10.88 -8.37 13.15
N GLU A 250 11.65 -8.72 14.20
CA GLU A 250 12.91 -8.04 14.49
C GLU A 250 13.97 -8.35 13.42
N GLU A 251 14.73 -7.32 13.05
CA GLU A 251 15.86 -7.45 12.13
C GLU A 251 17.18 -7.47 12.94
N THR A 252 17.66 -8.67 13.18
CA THR A 252 18.81 -8.92 14.10
C THR A 252 20.13 -9.16 13.37
N ILE A 253 20.12 -9.25 12.02
CA ILE A 253 21.29 -9.59 11.21
C ILE A 253 21.68 -8.42 10.32
N GLY A 254 22.90 -7.92 10.48
CA GLY A 254 23.44 -6.82 9.68
C GLY A 254 22.81 -5.46 10.01
N SER A 255 22.81 -4.54 9.04
CA SER A 255 22.15 -3.24 9.15
C SER A 255 20.68 -3.33 8.73
N ARG A 256 19.84 -2.52 9.34
CA ARG A 256 18.40 -2.45 8.97
C ARG A 256 18.24 -1.99 7.52
N ILE A 257 17.42 -2.72 6.77
CA ILE A 257 17.21 -2.47 5.33
C ILE A 257 16.61 -1.09 5.09
N ASN A 258 15.65 -0.67 5.94
CA ASN A 258 15.03 0.65 5.83
C ASN A 258 16.05 1.79 6.05
N GLU A 259 17.02 1.63 6.94
CA GLU A 259 18.06 2.62 7.15
C GLU A 259 18.99 2.76 5.94
N THR A 260 19.40 1.63 5.34
CA THR A 260 20.16 1.62 4.10
C THR A 260 19.42 2.31 2.97
N ARG A 261 18.10 2.03 2.82
CA ARG A 261 17.28 2.69 1.81
C ARG A 261 17.12 4.18 2.06
N THR A 262 16.98 4.57 3.32
CA THR A 262 16.89 5.98 3.72
C THR A 262 18.18 6.73 3.40
N GLU A 263 19.35 6.11 3.57
CA GLU A 263 20.64 6.71 3.19
C GLU A 263 20.68 7.04 1.69
N GLU A 264 20.21 6.14 0.83
CA GLU A 264 20.12 6.44 -0.62
C GLU A 264 19.16 7.61 -0.92
N ALA A 265 18.04 7.68 -0.21
CA ALA A 265 17.11 8.80 -0.36
C ALA A 265 17.78 10.12 0.07
N LEU A 266 18.47 10.14 1.20
CA LEU A 266 19.20 11.32 1.70
C LEU A 266 20.30 11.78 0.75
N GLN A 267 21.01 10.86 0.08
CA GLN A 267 22.05 11.18 -0.91
C GLN A 267 21.53 11.95 -2.12
N THR A 268 20.23 11.89 -2.43
CA THR A 268 19.63 12.70 -3.49
C THR A 268 19.57 14.20 -3.15
N GLY A 269 19.73 14.57 -1.87
CA GLY A 269 19.55 15.94 -1.39
C GLY A 269 18.11 16.44 -1.52
N SER A 270 17.11 15.55 -1.62
CA SER A 270 15.70 15.91 -1.68
C SER A 270 15.13 16.20 -0.30
N SER A 271 14.16 17.12 -0.21
CA SER A 271 13.42 17.41 1.02
C SER A 271 12.27 16.41 1.27
N ILE A 272 11.81 15.77 0.20
CA ILE A 272 10.73 14.77 0.26
C ILE A 272 11.19 13.46 -0.40
N VAL A 273 10.93 12.34 0.29
CA VAL A 273 10.89 11.02 -0.33
C VAL A 273 9.42 10.61 -0.52
N ALA A 274 8.99 10.57 -1.76
CA ALA A 274 7.65 10.13 -2.13
C ALA A 274 7.58 8.61 -2.25
N THR A 275 6.45 8.01 -1.90
CA THR A 275 6.18 6.59 -2.13
C THR A 275 4.69 6.37 -2.42
N GLY A 276 4.33 5.22 -2.96
CA GLY A 276 2.94 4.80 -3.17
C GLY A 276 2.68 3.46 -2.47
N CYS A 277 3.04 3.35 -1.19
CA CYS A 277 2.80 2.15 -0.39
C CYS A 277 2.78 2.50 1.09
N PRO A 278 1.72 2.17 1.85
CA PRO A 278 1.63 2.48 3.27
C PRO A 278 2.72 1.79 4.11
N PHE A 279 3.14 0.59 3.75
CA PHE A 279 4.23 -0.09 4.46
C PHE A 279 5.60 0.53 4.14
N CYS A 280 5.84 0.92 2.89
CA CYS A 280 7.05 1.68 2.56
C CYS A 280 7.07 3.03 3.27
N MET A 281 5.90 3.68 3.41
CA MET A 281 5.74 4.94 4.16
C MET A 281 6.22 4.78 5.60
N THR A 282 5.75 3.76 6.31
CA THR A 282 6.17 3.49 7.70
C THR A 282 7.68 3.22 7.76
N MET A 283 8.20 2.32 6.93
CA MET A 283 9.62 1.95 6.97
C MET A 283 10.56 3.11 6.64
N VAL A 284 10.21 3.94 5.67
CA VAL A 284 11.03 5.10 5.30
C VAL A 284 10.92 6.20 6.36
N SER A 285 9.74 6.43 6.92
CA SER A 285 9.56 7.39 8.03
C SER A 285 10.40 7.00 9.24
N ASP A 286 10.37 5.71 9.63
CA ASP A 286 11.19 5.19 10.71
C ASP A 286 12.69 5.32 10.41
N GLY A 287 13.09 5.01 9.16
CA GLY A 287 14.48 5.15 8.73
C GLY A 287 14.97 6.60 8.84
N ILE A 288 14.16 7.58 8.44
CA ILE A 288 14.47 9.02 8.57
C ILE A 288 14.60 9.40 10.04
N ALA A 289 13.66 8.97 10.89
CA ALA A 289 13.67 9.26 12.32
C ALA A 289 14.88 8.63 13.02
N ASN A 290 15.18 7.35 12.74
CA ASN A 290 16.33 6.63 13.31
C ASN A 290 17.67 7.25 12.93
N LYS A 291 17.76 7.86 11.74
CA LYS A 291 18.94 8.62 11.30
C LYS A 291 18.99 10.05 11.86
N GLY A 292 17.98 10.50 12.61
CA GLY A 292 17.90 11.86 13.13
C GLY A 292 17.83 12.93 12.01
N LYS A 293 17.16 12.62 10.89
CA LYS A 293 17.09 13.47 9.69
C LYS A 293 15.70 14.03 9.40
N SER A 294 14.78 13.99 10.36
CA SER A 294 13.41 14.50 10.22
C SER A 294 13.33 15.98 9.86
N ASP A 295 14.35 16.77 10.22
CA ASP A 295 14.44 18.19 9.86
C ASP A 295 14.88 18.41 8.39
N LEU A 296 15.47 17.41 7.76
CA LEU A 296 16.02 17.49 6.39
C LEU A 296 15.13 16.85 5.34
N MET A 297 14.40 15.78 5.71
CA MET A 297 13.60 14.98 4.78
C MET A 297 12.32 14.50 5.44
N GLN A 298 11.25 14.50 4.67
CA GLN A 298 9.95 13.94 5.06
C GLN A 298 9.51 12.87 4.07
N ALA A 299 8.82 11.84 4.58
CA ALA A 299 8.14 10.86 3.74
C ALA A 299 6.70 11.30 3.46
N LYS A 300 6.29 11.33 2.17
CA LYS A 300 4.92 11.63 1.75
C LYS A 300 4.43 10.61 0.73
N ASP A 301 3.13 10.32 0.76
CA ASP A 301 2.53 9.51 -0.29
C ASP A 301 2.25 10.38 -1.54
N VAL A 302 2.25 9.73 -2.70
CA VAL A 302 1.94 10.40 -3.96
C VAL A 302 0.57 11.09 -3.91
N SER A 303 -0.43 10.49 -3.26
CA SER A 303 -1.76 11.08 -3.12
C SER A 303 -1.77 12.34 -2.24
N GLU A 304 -0.93 12.40 -1.21
CA GLU A 304 -0.79 13.58 -0.36
C GLU A 304 -0.20 14.76 -1.16
N LEU A 305 0.85 14.51 -1.95
CA LEU A 305 1.48 15.53 -2.80
C LEU A 305 0.53 16.04 -3.89
N VAL A 306 -0.23 15.14 -4.52
CA VAL A 306 -1.25 15.53 -5.50
C VAL A 306 -2.35 16.36 -4.84
N LEU A 307 -2.81 15.98 -3.63
CA LEU A 307 -3.84 16.75 -2.92
C LEU A 307 -3.33 18.15 -2.57
N GLU A 308 -2.13 18.28 -2.05
CA GLU A 308 -1.49 19.57 -1.77
C GLU A 308 -1.41 20.44 -3.04
N ALA A 309 -1.01 19.85 -4.18
CA ALA A 309 -0.91 20.58 -5.43
C ALA A 309 -2.29 21.02 -5.98
N VAL A 310 -3.35 20.23 -5.76
CA VAL A 310 -4.73 20.59 -6.13
C VAL A 310 -5.30 21.66 -5.20
N GLU A 311 -4.96 21.64 -3.91
CA GLU A 311 -5.45 22.62 -2.94
C GLU A 311 -4.76 23.98 -3.05
N ASN A 312 -3.56 24.04 -3.64
CA ASN A 312 -2.81 25.26 -3.90
C ASN A 312 -3.08 25.87 -5.29
N THR A 313 -3.95 25.25 -6.10
CA THR A 313 -4.38 25.75 -7.42
C THR A 313 -5.64 26.60 -7.27
#